data_66a436e96d44f34c322627ae79289854
#
_entry.id   66a436e96d44f34c322627ae79289854
#
_cell.length_a   1.000
_cell.length_b   1.000
_cell.length_c   1.000
_cell.angle_alpha   90.00
_cell.angle_beta   90.00
_cell.angle_gamma   90.00
#
_symmetry.space_group_name_H-M   'P 1'
#
loop_
_entity.id
_entity.type
_entity.pdbx_description
1 polymer ?
#
loop_
_entity_poly.entity_id
_entity_poly.type
_entity_poly.pdbx_seq_one_letter_code
_entity_poly.pdbx_strand_id
1 'polypeptide(L)'
;LKVAMLDRGIYGGQMNNTAEVENYPGFKSIMGPELAKKMYESSTQFGAKLLYGSVTGITVDENGTKHVKTDSDEYEAEAVIIATGSESRKLGVPGEEKYSGRGVSYCAVCDGAFYRNKRVVVVGGGDSAIEEGLYLANLCENVNVIHRRDELRAQKILQDRAFANEKMSFTWDSVVTEI
;
A
#
# COMPACT_ATOMS: atom_id res chain seq x y z
N LEU A 1 6.11 -3.68 -29.83
CA LEU A 1 5.44 -2.45 -29.38
C LEU A 1 6.44 -1.54 -28.67
N LYS A 2 6.28 -0.23 -28.84
CA LYS A 2 6.99 0.75 -27.99
C LYS A 2 6.10 1.01 -26.78
N VAL A 3 6.64 0.76 -25.58
CA VAL A 3 5.89 0.89 -24.31
C VAL A 3 6.65 1.79 -23.36
N ALA A 4 5.92 2.68 -22.68
CA ALA A 4 6.41 3.44 -21.55
C ALA A 4 5.51 3.22 -20.34
N MET A 5 6.11 3.16 -19.15
CA MET A 5 5.44 3.17 -17.87
C MET A 5 5.68 4.53 -17.24
N LEU A 6 4.61 5.21 -16.83
CA LEU A 6 4.69 6.48 -16.10
C LEU A 6 4.41 6.22 -14.62
N ASP A 7 5.34 6.64 -13.76
CA ASP A 7 5.18 6.57 -12.31
C ASP A 7 5.63 7.90 -11.68
N ARG A 8 4.97 8.34 -10.61
CA ARG A 8 5.34 9.57 -9.89
C ARG A 8 6.52 9.37 -8.92
N GLY A 9 6.92 8.13 -8.67
CA GLY A 9 7.94 7.78 -7.69
C GLY A 9 8.71 6.53 -8.04
N ILE A 10 9.13 5.81 -7.02
CA ILE A 10 9.86 4.55 -7.19
C ILE A 10 8.88 3.46 -7.67
N TYR A 11 9.28 2.71 -8.71
CA TYR A 11 8.49 1.56 -9.19
C TYR A 11 8.17 0.57 -8.06
N GLY A 12 7.04 -0.13 -8.20
CA GLY A 12 6.60 -1.16 -7.25
C GLY A 12 5.43 -0.73 -6.37
N GLY A 13 5.17 0.58 -6.22
CA GLY A 13 3.99 1.09 -5.51
C GLY A 13 3.82 0.44 -4.13
N GLN A 14 2.62 -0.04 -3.81
CA GLN A 14 2.28 -0.64 -2.52
C GLN A 14 3.06 -1.93 -2.21
N MET A 15 3.61 -2.63 -3.20
CA MET A 15 4.47 -3.80 -2.93
C MET A 15 5.74 -3.42 -2.14
N ASN A 16 6.26 -2.21 -2.32
CA ASN A 16 7.41 -1.74 -1.54
C ASN A 16 7.09 -1.59 -0.05
N ASN A 17 5.81 -1.47 0.29
CA ASN A 17 5.31 -1.34 1.66
C ASN A 17 4.81 -2.68 2.24
N THR A 18 4.94 -3.78 1.49
CA THR A 18 4.51 -5.12 1.91
C THR A 18 5.72 -5.94 2.34
N ALA A 19 5.71 -6.46 3.57
CA ALA A 19 6.84 -7.24 4.09
C ALA A 19 7.00 -8.55 3.34
N GLU A 20 5.91 -9.28 3.17
CA GLU A 20 5.90 -10.63 2.61
C GLU A 20 4.67 -10.85 1.73
N VAL A 21 4.88 -11.47 0.57
CA VAL A 21 3.85 -11.84 -0.40
C VAL A 21 3.85 -13.35 -0.55
N GLU A 22 2.77 -14.02 -0.14
CA GLU A 22 2.61 -15.47 -0.17
C GLU A 22 1.60 -15.93 -1.26
N ASN A 23 0.94 -15.01 -1.93
CA ASN A 23 -0.15 -15.31 -2.88
C ASN A 23 0.19 -14.92 -4.34
N TYR A 24 1.46 -14.71 -4.67
CA TYR A 24 1.90 -14.48 -6.03
C TYR A 24 2.40 -15.80 -6.66
N PRO A 25 1.76 -16.30 -7.74
CA PRO A 25 2.15 -17.55 -8.37
C PRO A 25 3.63 -17.56 -8.81
N GLY A 26 4.33 -18.65 -8.51
CA GLY A 26 5.75 -18.82 -8.80
C GLY A 26 6.68 -18.62 -7.59
N PHE A 27 6.16 -18.08 -6.49
CA PHE A 27 6.88 -17.98 -5.22
C PHE A 27 6.04 -18.56 -4.08
N LYS A 28 6.69 -19.34 -3.20
CA LYS A 28 6.05 -19.76 -1.95
C LYS A 28 5.89 -18.57 -1.00
N SER A 29 6.90 -17.72 -0.96
CA SER A 29 6.95 -16.45 -0.25
C SER A 29 8.09 -15.60 -0.85
N ILE A 30 7.88 -14.30 -0.95
CA ILE A 30 8.86 -13.32 -1.43
C ILE A 30 8.60 -11.98 -0.76
N MET A 31 9.64 -11.21 -0.49
CA MET A 31 9.49 -9.84 0.00
C MET A 31 8.88 -8.94 -1.07
N GLY A 32 7.96 -8.06 -0.68
CA GLY A 32 7.28 -7.16 -1.61
C GLY A 32 8.24 -6.31 -2.46
N PRO A 33 9.27 -5.65 -1.89
CA PRO A 33 10.27 -4.92 -2.67
C PRO A 33 11.07 -5.78 -3.66
N GLU A 34 11.37 -7.04 -3.29
CA GLU A 34 12.05 -7.98 -4.19
C GLU A 34 11.15 -8.38 -5.36
N LEU A 35 9.87 -8.65 -5.10
CA LEU A 35 8.88 -8.93 -6.13
C LEU A 35 8.73 -7.73 -7.08
N ALA A 36 8.61 -6.51 -6.53
CA ALA A 36 8.52 -5.28 -7.30
C ALA A 36 9.72 -5.11 -8.24
N LYS A 37 10.93 -5.37 -7.74
CA LYS A 37 12.16 -5.34 -8.54
C LYS A 37 12.13 -6.36 -9.68
N LYS A 38 11.76 -7.61 -9.40
CA LYS A 38 11.66 -8.67 -10.42
C LYS A 38 10.62 -8.33 -11.51
N MET A 39 9.49 -7.76 -11.13
CA MET A 39 8.46 -7.32 -12.08
C MET A 39 8.95 -6.15 -12.93
N TYR A 40 9.66 -5.19 -12.35
CA TYR A 40 10.28 -4.09 -13.08
C TYR A 40 11.32 -4.60 -14.08
N GLU A 41 12.26 -5.44 -13.66
CA GLU A 41 13.28 -6.03 -14.53
C GLU A 41 12.64 -6.83 -15.68
N SER A 42 11.61 -7.62 -15.39
CA SER A 42 10.85 -8.38 -16.38
C SER A 42 10.14 -7.46 -17.39
N SER A 43 9.56 -6.35 -16.94
CA SER A 43 8.86 -5.42 -17.82
C SER A 43 9.81 -4.62 -18.73
N THR A 44 11.01 -4.30 -18.24
CA THR A 44 11.98 -3.47 -18.98
C THR A 44 12.94 -4.26 -19.86
N GLN A 45 13.12 -5.57 -19.64
CA GLN A 45 14.07 -6.41 -20.41
C GLN A 45 13.85 -6.39 -21.93
N PHE A 46 12.64 -6.10 -22.40
CA PHE A 46 12.27 -6.01 -23.80
C PHE A 46 12.16 -4.57 -24.32
N GLY A 47 12.71 -3.60 -23.58
CA GLY A 47 12.83 -2.20 -24.01
C GLY A 47 11.66 -1.29 -23.60
N ALA A 48 10.78 -1.70 -22.70
CA ALA A 48 9.84 -0.78 -22.06
C ALA A 48 10.61 0.25 -21.24
N LYS A 49 10.20 1.52 -21.31
CA LYS A 49 10.87 2.63 -20.61
C LYS A 49 10.08 3.00 -19.36
N LEU A 50 10.78 3.22 -18.25
CA LEU A 50 10.21 3.89 -17.09
C LEU A 50 10.45 5.40 -17.24
N LEU A 51 9.38 6.16 -17.17
CA LEU A 51 9.36 7.62 -17.16
C LEU A 51 8.80 8.10 -15.82
N TYR A 52 9.30 9.22 -15.34
CA TYR A 52 8.86 9.79 -14.08
C TYR A 52 8.03 11.04 -14.31
N GLY A 53 6.95 11.18 -13.55
CA GLY A 53 6.08 12.34 -13.58
C GLY A 53 4.69 12.01 -13.06
N SER A 54 4.05 13.02 -12.48
CA SER A 54 2.65 12.91 -12.03
C SER A 54 1.72 13.20 -13.20
N VAL A 55 0.92 12.23 -13.60
CA VAL A 55 -0.10 12.43 -14.65
C VAL A 55 -1.18 13.36 -14.14
N THR A 56 -1.37 14.49 -14.82
CA THR A 56 -2.34 15.53 -14.47
C THR A 56 -3.58 15.50 -15.36
N GLY A 57 -3.49 14.85 -16.51
CA GLY A 57 -4.64 14.74 -17.42
C GLY A 57 -4.38 13.80 -18.59
N ILE A 58 -5.47 13.30 -19.14
CA ILE A 58 -5.49 12.52 -20.39
C ILE A 58 -6.58 13.09 -21.28
N THR A 59 -6.25 13.42 -22.52
CA THR A 59 -7.21 13.84 -23.54
C THR A 59 -7.10 12.95 -24.77
N VAL A 60 -8.13 12.93 -25.60
CA VAL A 60 -8.14 12.18 -26.85
C VAL A 60 -8.47 13.16 -27.98
N ASP A 61 -7.64 13.19 -29.01
CA ASP A 61 -7.86 14.05 -30.18
C ASP A 61 -8.86 13.43 -31.19
N GLU A 62 -9.14 14.16 -32.25
CA GLU A 62 -10.07 13.75 -33.32
C GLU A 62 -9.61 12.48 -34.09
N ASN A 63 -8.31 12.18 -34.05
CA ASN A 63 -7.70 11.00 -34.67
C ASN A 63 -7.68 9.79 -33.73
N GLY A 64 -8.10 9.97 -32.46
CA GLY A 64 -8.10 8.93 -31.44
C GLY A 64 -6.76 8.78 -30.71
N THR A 65 -5.78 9.67 -30.94
CA THR A 65 -4.51 9.71 -30.23
C THR A 65 -4.73 10.19 -28.79
N LYS A 66 -4.11 9.54 -27.83
CA LYS A 66 -4.17 9.89 -26.41
C LYS A 66 -2.99 10.78 -26.06
N HIS A 67 -3.31 11.96 -25.53
CA HIS A 67 -2.33 12.90 -25.00
C HIS A 67 -2.31 12.78 -23.48
N VAL A 68 -1.20 12.30 -22.95
CA VAL A 68 -0.98 12.10 -21.51
C VAL A 68 -0.12 13.25 -21.00
N LYS A 69 -0.71 14.11 -20.20
CA LYS A 69 -0.05 15.27 -19.59
C LYS A 69 0.48 14.93 -18.22
N THR A 70 1.73 15.28 -17.96
CA THR A 70 2.34 15.24 -16.63
C THR A 70 2.59 16.66 -16.10
N ASP A 71 3.16 16.75 -14.93
CA ASP A 71 3.64 18.01 -14.32
C ASP A 71 4.77 18.69 -15.14
N SER A 72 5.53 17.93 -15.93
CA SER A 72 6.68 18.46 -16.69
C SER A 72 6.59 18.23 -18.19
N ASP A 73 5.90 17.20 -18.67
CA ASP A 73 5.94 16.74 -20.04
C ASP A 73 4.56 16.35 -20.57
N GLU A 74 4.49 16.16 -21.90
CA GLU A 74 3.32 15.62 -22.59
C GLU A 74 3.75 14.47 -23.50
N TYR A 75 3.00 13.38 -23.50
CA TYR A 75 3.27 12.17 -24.28
C TYR A 75 2.06 11.80 -25.13
N GLU A 76 2.34 11.33 -26.35
CA GLU A 76 1.31 10.80 -27.26
C GLU A 76 1.35 9.27 -27.25
N ALA A 77 0.16 8.65 -27.27
CA ALA A 77 0.02 7.20 -27.29
C ALA A 77 -1.21 6.75 -28.07
N GLU A 78 -1.12 5.62 -28.75
CA GLU A 78 -2.26 4.96 -29.39
C GLU A 78 -3.19 4.31 -28.36
N ALA A 79 -2.62 3.83 -27.26
CA ALA A 79 -3.36 3.21 -26.16
C ALA A 79 -2.76 3.59 -24.80
N VAL A 80 -3.63 3.74 -23.79
CA VAL A 80 -3.25 4.02 -22.40
C VAL A 80 -3.90 3.00 -21.49
N ILE A 81 -3.12 2.41 -20.58
CA ILE A 81 -3.59 1.55 -19.50
C ILE A 81 -3.50 2.36 -18.21
N ILE A 82 -4.63 2.56 -17.54
CA ILE A 82 -4.69 3.26 -16.25
C ILE A 82 -4.53 2.22 -15.14
N ALA A 83 -3.37 2.22 -14.48
CA ALA A 83 -3.02 1.29 -13.42
C ALA A 83 -2.43 2.05 -12.22
N THR A 84 -3.15 3.07 -11.75
CA THR A 84 -2.66 4.07 -10.78
C THR A 84 -2.58 3.58 -9.33
N GLY A 85 -3.01 2.34 -9.06
CA GLY A 85 -2.97 1.76 -7.73
C GLY A 85 -3.96 2.42 -6.76
N SER A 86 -3.59 2.44 -5.48
CA SER A 86 -4.40 3.01 -4.41
C SER A 86 -3.51 3.67 -3.35
N GLU A 87 -4.09 4.56 -2.58
CA GLU A 87 -3.47 5.18 -1.41
C GLU A 87 -4.24 4.82 -0.14
N SER A 88 -3.53 4.88 1.00
CA SER A 88 -4.14 4.69 2.31
C SER A 88 -5.20 5.76 2.57
N ARG A 89 -6.36 5.33 3.04
CA ARG A 89 -7.43 6.24 3.41
C ARG A 89 -7.14 6.88 4.76
N LYS A 90 -7.12 8.22 4.79
CA LYS A 90 -7.04 8.96 6.04
C LYS A 90 -8.33 8.81 6.85
N LEU A 91 -8.23 8.88 8.18
CA LEU A 91 -9.37 8.89 9.09
C LEU A 91 -10.13 10.22 9.02
N GLY A 92 -9.41 11.33 8.79
CA GLY A 92 -9.96 12.68 8.76
C GLY A 92 -10.30 13.22 10.14
N VAL A 93 -9.63 12.75 11.18
CA VAL A 93 -9.88 13.15 12.57
C VAL A 93 -8.85 14.17 13.07
N PRO A 94 -9.19 15.00 14.07
CA PRO A 94 -8.23 15.88 14.72
C PRO A 94 -7.01 15.13 15.22
N GLY A 95 -5.83 15.71 15.03
CA GLY A 95 -4.56 15.10 15.44
C GLY A 95 -3.88 14.25 14.36
N GLU A 96 -4.62 13.64 13.42
CA GLU A 96 -4.07 12.74 12.41
C GLU A 96 -2.91 13.39 11.62
N GLU A 97 -3.12 14.57 11.08
CA GLU A 97 -2.06 15.30 10.34
C GLU A 97 -0.94 15.81 11.25
N LYS A 98 -1.30 16.29 12.44
CA LYS A 98 -0.34 16.81 13.42
C LYS A 98 0.69 15.76 13.83
N TYR A 99 0.25 14.50 13.97
CA TYR A 99 1.09 13.39 14.41
C TYR A 99 1.59 12.51 13.26
N SER A 100 1.30 12.86 12.00
CA SER A 100 1.82 12.16 10.83
C SER A 100 3.36 12.13 10.85
N GLY A 101 3.96 10.93 10.76
CA GLY A 101 5.39 10.69 10.94
C GLY A 101 5.92 10.88 12.38
N ARG A 102 5.03 11.12 13.37
CA ARG A 102 5.38 11.33 14.78
C ARG A 102 4.47 10.55 15.73
N GLY A 103 3.93 9.43 15.29
CA GLY A 103 2.98 8.62 16.04
C GLY A 103 1.85 8.07 15.18
N VAL A 104 1.53 8.74 14.07
CA VAL A 104 0.61 8.26 13.04
C VAL A 104 1.40 7.87 11.80
N SER A 105 1.20 6.65 11.33
CA SER A 105 1.81 6.10 10.13
C SER A 105 0.77 5.35 9.29
N TYR A 106 1.03 5.25 8.00
CA TYR A 106 0.23 4.49 7.03
C TYR A 106 1.03 3.33 6.43
N CYS A 107 2.20 3.03 6.98
CA CYS A 107 3.07 1.95 6.52
C CYS A 107 3.80 1.32 7.71
N ALA A 108 3.30 0.18 8.17
CA ALA A 108 3.91 -0.52 9.31
C ALA A 108 5.33 -1.02 9.00
N VAL A 109 5.59 -1.43 7.77
CA VAL A 109 6.91 -1.91 7.34
C VAL A 109 7.94 -0.77 7.33
N CYS A 110 7.51 0.45 6.95
CA CYS A 110 8.39 1.62 6.90
C CYS A 110 8.77 2.10 8.31
N ASP A 111 7.78 2.21 9.20
CA ASP A 111 7.90 2.93 10.46
C ASP A 111 7.87 2.02 11.70
N GLY A 112 7.45 0.77 11.56
CA GLY A 112 7.22 -0.14 12.69
C GLY A 112 8.43 -0.34 13.59
N ALA A 113 9.64 -0.28 13.04
CA ALA A 113 10.88 -0.41 13.80
C ALA A 113 11.04 0.67 14.89
N PHE A 114 10.49 1.88 14.68
CA PHE A 114 10.51 2.98 15.67
C PHE A 114 9.59 2.74 16.88
N TYR A 115 8.66 1.80 16.74
CA TYR A 115 7.68 1.44 17.78
C TYR A 115 7.96 0.11 18.46
N ARG A 116 9.19 -0.42 18.31
CA ARG A 116 9.62 -1.65 18.97
C ARG A 116 9.38 -1.59 20.49
N ASN A 117 8.79 -2.66 21.03
CA ASN A 117 8.43 -2.79 22.44
C ASN A 117 7.46 -1.70 22.96
N LYS A 118 6.71 -1.07 22.06
CA LYS A 118 5.64 -0.13 22.43
C LYS A 118 4.27 -0.74 22.17
N ARG A 119 3.26 -0.18 22.79
CA ARG A 119 1.85 -0.51 22.51
C ARG A 119 1.40 0.34 21.35
N VAL A 120 0.80 -0.27 20.34
CA VAL A 120 0.34 0.41 19.13
C VAL A 120 -1.12 0.08 18.84
N VAL A 121 -1.75 0.97 18.08
CA VAL A 121 -3.13 0.80 17.60
C VAL A 121 -3.09 0.74 16.09
N VAL A 122 -3.85 -0.21 15.52
CA VAL A 122 -4.12 -0.29 14.08
C VAL A 122 -5.59 0.00 13.84
N VAL A 123 -5.92 0.89 12.94
CA VAL A 123 -7.31 1.26 12.64
C VAL A 123 -7.72 0.66 11.30
N GLY A 124 -8.65 -0.28 11.34
CA GLY A 124 -9.18 -0.96 10.16
C GLY A 124 -9.50 -2.42 10.42
N GLY A 125 -10.05 -3.12 9.43
CA GLY A 125 -10.42 -4.54 9.55
C GLY A 125 -10.38 -5.26 8.21
N GLY A 126 -9.69 -4.71 7.22
CA GLY A 126 -9.38 -5.35 5.93
C GLY A 126 -7.99 -5.97 5.93
N ASP A 127 -7.62 -6.59 4.80
CA ASP A 127 -6.34 -7.30 4.63
C ASP A 127 -5.15 -6.44 5.06
N SER A 128 -5.02 -5.23 4.54
CA SER A 128 -3.89 -4.34 4.87
C SER A 128 -3.76 -4.08 6.37
N ALA A 129 -4.87 -3.79 7.07
CA ALA A 129 -4.82 -3.51 8.50
C ALA A 129 -4.39 -4.75 9.31
N ILE A 130 -4.83 -5.93 8.90
CA ILE A 130 -4.52 -7.17 9.61
C ILE A 130 -3.10 -7.64 9.28
N GLU A 131 -2.64 -7.54 8.04
CA GLU A 131 -1.24 -7.83 7.66
C GLU A 131 -0.26 -6.90 8.39
N GLU A 132 -0.54 -5.59 8.40
CA GLU A 132 0.28 -4.62 9.12
C GLU A 132 0.24 -4.85 10.63
N GLY A 133 -0.92 -5.21 11.18
CA GLY A 133 -1.07 -5.58 12.58
C GLY A 133 -0.24 -6.81 12.97
N LEU A 134 -0.26 -7.86 12.14
CA LEU A 134 0.55 -9.06 12.33
C LEU A 134 2.06 -8.75 12.23
N TYR A 135 2.46 -7.90 11.28
CA TYR A 135 3.84 -7.44 11.18
C TYR A 135 4.28 -6.69 12.44
N LEU A 136 3.46 -5.74 12.92
CA LEU A 136 3.73 -4.97 14.13
C LEU A 136 3.77 -5.84 15.39
N ALA A 137 2.99 -6.92 15.47
CA ALA A 137 3.01 -7.86 16.59
C ALA A 137 4.38 -8.55 16.77
N ASN A 138 5.19 -8.66 15.70
CA ASN A 138 6.56 -9.16 15.81
C ASN A 138 7.54 -8.13 16.42
N LEU A 139 7.19 -6.85 16.38
CA LEU A 139 8.07 -5.76 16.83
C LEU A 139 7.61 -5.15 18.15
N CYS A 140 6.30 -4.99 18.31
CA CYS A 140 5.67 -4.25 19.40
C CYS A 140 5.35 -5.13 20.60
N GLU A 141 5.08 -4.49 21.73
CA GLU A 141 4.61 -5.16 22.94
C GLU A 141 3.18 -5.69 22.77
N ASN A 142 2.30 -4.85 22.22
CA ASN A 142 0.90 -5.17 21.95
C ASN A 142 0.39 -4.36 20.75
N VAL A 143 -0.53 -4.95 20.00
CA VAL A 143 -1.24 -4.33 18.87
C VAL A 143 -2.73 -4.41 19.13
N ASN A 144 -3.40 -3.27 19.30
CA ASN A 144 -4.85 -3.23 19.40
C ASN A 144 -5.46 -2.79 18.08
N VAL A 145 -6.29 -3.65 17.49
CA VAL A 145 -7.01 -3.35 16.25
C VAL A 145 -8.35 -2.71 16.58
N ILE A 146 -8.55 -1.45 16.19
CA ILE A 146 -9.85 -0.76 16.32
C ILE A 146 -10.62 -0.94 15.02
N HIS A 147 -11.79 -1.53 15.10
CA HIS A 147 -12.66 -1.72 13.94
C HIS A 147 -14.10 -1.27 14.22
N ARG A 148 -14.70 -0.59 13.22
CA ARG A 148 -16.05 -0.02 13.31
C ARG A 148 -17.18 -1.05 13.25
N ARG A 149 -16.87 -2.32 13.05
CA ARG A 149 -17.81 -3.46 13.01
C ARG A 149 -17.42 -4.48 14.03
N ASP A 150 -18.27 -5.46 14.24
CA ASP A 150 -18.08 -6.61 15.12
C ASP A 150 -17.31 -7.77 14.47
N GLU A 151 -16.99 -7.66 13.17
CA GLU A 151 -16.24 -8.68 12.43
C GLU A 151 -15.23 -8.06 11.45
N LEU A 152 -14.13 -8.77 11.20
CA LEU A 152 -13.12 -8.40 10.20
C LEU A 152 -13.61 -8.71 8.79
N ARG A 153 -13.12 -7.93 7.81
CA ARG A 153 -13.33 -8.16 6.37
C ARG A 153 -12.10 -8.74 5.68
N ALA A 154 -11.03 -8.93 6.42
CA ALA A 154 -9.80 -9.55 5.93
C ALA A 154 -10.05 -11.00 5.50
N GLN A 155 -9.18 -11.55 4.66
CA GLN A 155 -9.21 -12.95 4.28
C GLN A 155 -9.15 -13.85 5.51
N LYS A 156 -9.84 -14.99 5.46
CA LYS A 156 -9.98 -15.91 6.60
C LYS A 156 -8.63 -16.32 7.20
N ILE A 157 -7.64 -16.59 6.36
CA ILE A 157 -6.29 -16.96 6.82
C ILE A 157 -5.62 -15.87 7.66
N LEU A 158 -5.82 -14.60 7.30
CA LEU A 158 -5.31 -13.46 8.06
C LEU A 158 -6.05 -13.28 9.38
N GLN A 159 -7.37 -13.47 9.38
CA GLN A 159 -8.17 -13.46 10.60
C GLN A 159 -7.71 -14.53 11.57
N ASP A 160 -7.53 -15.77 11.10
CA ASP A 160 -7.12 -16.90 11.94
C ASP A 160 -5.73 -16.66 12.55
N ARG A 161 -4.78 -16.11 11.77
CA ARG A 161 -3.45 -15.71 12.27
C ARG A 161 -3.55 -14.60 13.32
N ALA A 162 -4.40 -13.60 13.09
CA ALA A 162 -4.55 -12.47 13.99
C ALA A 162 -5.21 -12.86 15.33
N PHE A 163 -6.26 -13.68 15.28
CA PHE A 163 -6.92 -14.19 16.49
C PHE A 163 -6.07 -15.16 17.29
N ALA A 164 -5.16 -15.89 16.65
CA ALA A 164 -4.21 -16.78 17.32
C ALA A 164 -2.99 -16.05 17.93
N ASN A 165 -2.81 -14.76 17.64
CA ASN A 165 -1.66 -14.01 18.10
C ASN A 165 -1.91 -13.35 19.45
N GLU A 166 -1.22 -13.81 20.50
CA GLU A 166 -1.38 -13.33 21.88
C GLU A 166 -1.08 -11.84 22.08
N LYS A 167 -0.33 -11.22 21.17
CA LYS A 167 -0.03 -9.78 21.22
C LYS A 167 -1.09 -8.93 20.54
N MET A 168 -2.06 -9.54 19.86
CA MET A 168 -3.12 -8.80 19.19
C MET A 168 -4.40 -8.80 20.03
N SER A 169 -5.05 -7.66 20.07
CA SER A 169 -6.35 -7.46 20.72
C SER A 169 -7.25 -6.65 19.79
N PHE A 170 -8.56 -6.71 20.03
CA PHE A 170 -9.54 -6.10 19.13
C PHE A 170 -10.52 -5.24 19.94
N THR A 171 -10.77 -4.03 19.42
CA THR A 171 -11.80 -3.12 19.90
C THR A 171 -12.83 -2.97 18.78
N TRP A 172 -13.96 -3.64 18.99
CA TRP A 172 -15.06 -3.70 18.03
C TRP A 172 -16.00 -2.52 18.15
N ASP A 173 -16.87 -2.34 17.15
CA ASP A 173 -17.94 -1.33 17.10
C ASP A 173 -17.48 0.07 17.47
N SER A 174 -16.22 0.37 17.16
CA SER A 174 -15.53 1.57 17.61
C SER A 174 -14.88 2.33 16.47
N VAL A 175 -14.90 3.65 16.58
CA VAL A 175 -14.19 4.57 15.66
C VAL A 175 -13.31 5.49 16.46
N VAL A 176 -12.17 5.87 15.86
CA VAL A 176 -11.29 6.91 16.41
C VAL A 176 -11.93 8.26 16.11
N THR A 177 -12.03 9.10 17.11
CA THR A 177 -12.60 10.46 17.00
C THR A 177 -11.53 11.55 17.10
N GLU A 178 -10.40 11.25 17.70
CA GLU A 178 -9.26 12.15 17.89
C GLU A 178 -7.97 11.36 18.16
N ILE A 179 -6.80 11.93 17.83
CA ILE A 179 -5.46 11.39 18.10
C ILE A 179 -4.64 12.41 18.90
#